data_7a34dd9d0035e5ea01aec9e38cfabd78
#
_entry.id   7a34dd9d0035e5ea01aec9e38cfabd78
#
_cell.length_a   1.000
_cell.length_b   1.000
_cell.length_c   1.000
_cell.angle_alpha   90.00
_cell.angle_beta   90.00
_cell.angle_gamma   90.00
#
_symmetry.space_group_name_H-M   'P 1'
#
loop_
_entity.id
_entity.type
_entity.pdbx_description
1 polymer ?
#
loop_
_entity_poly.entity_id
_entity_poly.type
_entity_poly.pdbx_seq_one_letter_code
_entity_poly.pdbx_strand_id
1 'polypeptide(L)'
;FQLIEAIQLKNVLFSKDSVTVAFSNLSRNAGQIIDRLSTLKVFNSCYLWQCREQMNLQSSNRKENLSVTIKEIVGNGGFGNPFESDFYDDLIYYNQFDNLKVVFAELYEKNPQIKVSRFEEGIFSYADGEYLAKKDKIVNPLRKILGKKTLLECQHNFYCFYPELYKGHLNPVQIPKIEADEKTAQV
;
A
#
# COMPACT_ATOMS: atom_id res chain seq x y z
N PHE A 1 -14.22 5.78 1.54
CA PHE A 1 -13.42 6.98 1.31
C PHE A 1 -12.12 6.64 0.56
N GLN A 2 -11.27 5.77 1.06
CA GLN A 2 -9.96 5.42 0.46
C GLN A 2 -10.08 4.92 -1.00
N LEU A 3 -11.14 4.18 -1.34
CA LEU A 3 -11.35 3.72 -2.71
C LEU A 3 -11.65 4.89 -3.67
N ILE A 4 -12.49 5.83 -3.25
CA ILE A 4 -12.82 7.03 -4.05
C ILE A 4 -11.55 7.84 -4.31
N GLU A 5 -10.71 7.98 -3.30
CA GLU A 5 -9.43 8.68 -3.39
C GLU A 5 -8.45 7.97 -4.32
N ALA A 6 -8.36 6.63 -4.25
CA ALA A 6 -7.56 5.84 -5.18
C ALA A 6 -8.03 6.00 -6.63
N ILE A 7 -9.36 6.06 -6.88
CA ILE A 7 -9.94 6.34 -8.20
C ILE A 7 -9.55 7.75 -8.65
N GLN A 8 -9.64 8.74 -7.78
CA GLN A 8 -9.26 10.12 -8.07
C GLN A 8 -7.77 10.23 -8.43
N LEU A 9 -6.90 9.60 -7.64
CA LEU A 9 -5.47 9.52 -7.94
C LEU A 9 -5.22 8.94 -9.33
N LYS A 10 -5.88 7.80 -9.66
CA LYS A 10 -5.79 7.17 -10.99
C LYS A 10 -6.23 8.12 -12.09
N ASN A 11 -7.36 8.78 -11.91
CA ASN A 11 -7.95 9.60 -12.98
C ASN A 11 -7.18 10.90 -13.24
N VAL A 12 -6.60 11.49 -12.20
CA VAL A 12 -5.99 12.83 -12.28
C VAL A 12 -4.46 12.77 -12.38
N LEU A 13 -3.81 12.03 -11.50
CA LEU A 13 -2.35 12.03 -11.43
C LEU A 13 -1.72 10.88 -12.22
N PHE A 14 -2.40 9.73 -12.31
CA PHE A 14 -1.88 8.52 -12.94
C PHE A 14 -2.70 8.08 -14.14
N SER A 15 -3.35 9.03 -14.85
CA SER A 15 -4.26 8.73 -15.96
C SER A 15 -3.60 8.00 -17.13
N LYS A 16 -2.29 8.19 -17.32
CA LYS A 16 -1.50 7.57 -18.39
C LYS A 16 -0.76 6.31 -17.92
N ASP A 17 -0.75 6.04 -16.64
CA ASP A 17 0.00 4.94 -16.05
C ASP A 17 -0.83 3.66 -15.96
N SER A 18 -0.15 2.52 -15.98
CA SER A 18 -0.78 1.24 -15.67
C SER A 18 -0.93 1.12 -14.16
N VAL A 19 -2.16 1.16 -13.67
CA VAL A 19 -2.44 1.14 -12.23
C VAL A 19 -3.16 -0.15 -11.86
N THR A 20 -2.58 -0.85 -10.90
CA THR A 20 -3.14 -2.04 -10.25
C THR A 20 -3.66 -1.67 -8.87
N VAL A 21 -4.87 -2.05 -8.54
CA VAL A 21 -5.42 -1.88 -7.19
C VAL A 21 -5.48 -3.22 -6.47
N ALA A 22 -4.97 -3.24 -5.23
CA ALA A 22 -5.18 -4.33 -4.30
C ALA A 22 -6.16 -3.89 -3.21
N PHE A 23 -7.32 -4.51 -3.17
CA PHE A 23 -8.37 -4.20 -2.22
C PHE A 23 -8.43 -5.27 -1.13
N SER A 24 -8.38 -4.84 0.12
CA SER A 24 -8.33 -5.75 1.26
C SER A 24 -9.68 -6.42 1.53
N ASN A 25 -9.67 -7.73 1.79
CA ASN A 25 -10.84 -8.50 2.22
C ASN A 25 -11.30 -8.19 3.67
N LEU A 26 -10.65 -7.26 4.35
CA LEU A 26 -11.14 -6.70 5.62
C LEU A 26 -12.41 -5.89 5.44
N SER A 27 -12.61 -5.31 4.25
CA SER A 27 -13.80 -4.56 3.93
C SER A 27 -15.00 -5.47 3.65
N ARG A 28 -16.17 -5.04 4.11
CA ARG A 28 -17.43 -5.72 3.79
C ARG A 28 -17.66 -5.67 2.27
N ASN A 29 -18.13 -6.77 1.70
CA ASN A 29 -18.42 -6.88 0.26
C ASN A 29 -17.20 -6.62 -0.67
N ALA A 30 -15.98 -6.82 -0.19
CA ALA A 30 -14.75 -6.58 -0.95
C ALA A 30 -14.76 -7.29 -2.32
N GLY A 31 -15.24 -8.53 -2.41
CA GLY A 31 -15.38 -9.25 -3.69
C GLY A 31 -16.28 -8.54 -4.68
N GLN A 32 -17.47 -8.09 -4.25
CA GLN A 32 -18.42 -7.37 -5.12
C GLN A 32 -17.84 -6.02 -5.60
N ILE A 33 -17.07 -5.35 -4.75
CA ILE A 33 -16.39 -4.09 -5.11
C ILE A 33 -15.35 -4.37 -6.20
N ILE A 34 -14.53 -5.40 -6.04
CA ILE A 34 -13.52 -5.80 -7.05
C ILE A 34 -14.17 -6.16 -8.38
N ASP A 35 -15.26 -6.92 -8.36
CA ASP A 35 -16.00 -7.28 -9.57
C ASP A 35 -16.52 -6.04 -10.32
N ARG A 36 -17.04 -5.07 -9.59
CA ARG A 36 -17.48 -3.78 -10.16
C ARG A 36 -16.33 -2.98 -10.74
N LEU A 37 -15.22 -2.82 -10.00
CA LEU A 37 -14.03 -2.11 -10.48
C LEU A 37 -13.48 -2.73 -11.76
N SER A 38 -13.44 -4.06 -11.83
CA SER A 38 -12.99 -4.81 -13.00
C SER A 38 -13.94 -4.63 -14.19
N THR A 39 -15.25 -4.69 -13.95
CA THR A 39 -16.30 -4.49 -14.98
C THR A 39 -16.26 -3.07 -15.56
N LEU A 40 -16.10 -2.07 -14.71
CA LEU A 40 -16.05 -0.66 -15.10
C LEU A 40 -14.69 -0.25 -15.67
N LYS A 41 -13.68 -1.14 -15.60
CA LYS A 41 -12.31 -0.89 -16.07
C LYS A 41 -11.73 0.40 -15.50
N VAL A 42 -11.97 0.65 -14.22
CA VAL A 42 -11.46 1.83 -13.51
C VAL A 42 -9.94 1.77 -13.39
N PHE A 43 -9.42 0.58 -13.09
CA PHE A 43 -7.98 0.28 -13.02
C PHE A 43 -7.59 -0.74 -14.10
N ASN A 44 -6.31 -0.82 -14.40
CA ASN A 44 -5.79 -1.81 -15.36
C ASN A 44 -5.91 -3.24 -14.82
N SER A 45 -5.71 -3.41 -13.52
CA SER A 45 -5.90 -4.68 -12.82
C SER A 45 -6.45 -4.45 -11.41
N CYS A 46 -7.28 -5.40 -10.94
CA CYS A 46 -7.89 -5.36 -9.62
C CYS A 46 -7.69 -6.70 -8.92
N TYR A 47 -7.19 -6.69 -7.70
CA TYR A 47 -6.96 -7.89 -6.90
C TYR A 47 -7.62 -7.81 -5.53
N LEU A 48 -8.21 -8.92 -5.10
CA LEU A 48 -8.66 -9.10 -3.73
C LEU A 48 -7.50 -9.58 -2.87
N TRP A 49 -7.02 -8.74 -1.97
CA TRP A 49 -5.93 -9.09 -1.08
C TRP A 49 -6.46 -9.76 0.19
N GLN A 50 -5.99 -10.99 0.46
CA GLN A 50 -6.42 -11.84 1.59
C GLN A 50 -5.76 -11.43 2.92
N CYS A 51 -5.93 -10.17 3.32
CA CYS A 51 -5.31 -9.63 4.53
C CYS A 51 -5.81 -10.28 5.81
N ARG A 52 -7.09 -10.67 5.88
CA ARG A 52 -7.71 -11.21 7.10
C ARG A 52 -7.07 -12.50 7.54
N GLU A 53 -6.85 -13.41 6.60
CA GLU A 53 -6.22 -14.70 6.85
C GLU A 53 -4.77 -14.51 7.32
N GLN A 54 -4.06 -13.58 6.72
CA GLN A 54 -2.70 -13.23 7.11
C GLN A 54 -2.61 -12.62 8.50
N MET A 55 -3.56 -11.75 8.88
CA MET A 55 -3.63 -11.17 10.23
C MET A 55 -3.96 -12.24 11.29
N ASN A 56 -4.86 -13.17 10.99
CA ASN A 56 -5.20 -14.27 11.90
C ASN A 56 -4.00 -15.20 12.14
N LEU A 57 -3.22 -15.49 11.09
CA LEU A 57 -1.98 -16.26 11.21
C LEU A 57 -0.94 -15.58 12.10
N GLN A 58 -0.81 -14.27 12.01
CA GLN A 58 0.11 -13.50 12.84
C GLN A 58 -0.26 -13.49 14.34
N SER A 59 -1.54 -13.58 14.67
CA SER A 59 -2.00 -13.48 16.06
C SER A 59 -1.90 -14.76 16.87
N SER A 60 -1.85 -15.92 16.24
CA SER A 60 -2.10 -17.21 16.90
C SER A 60 -0.86 -18.04 17.19
N ASN A 61 0.25 -17.84 16.48
CA ASN A 61 1.40 -18.73 16.60
C ASN A 61 2.75 -18.00 16.47
N ARG A 62 3.60 -18.15 17.50
CA ARG A 62 4.92 -17.51 17.57
C ARG A 62 5.87 -17.94 16.44
N LYS A 63 5.76 -19.17 15.93
CA LYS A 63 6.58 -19.66 14.81
C LYS A 63 6.16 -19.01 13.48
N GLU A 64 4.87 -18.79 13.28
CA GLU A 64 4.32 -18.12 12.10
C GLU A 64 4.71 -16.64 12.08
N ASN A 65 4.67 -15.97 13.23
CA ASN A 65 5.17 -14.59 13.36
C ASN A 65 6.65 -14.48 12.99
N LEU A 66 7.48 -15.46 13.36
CA LEU A 66 8.88 -15.50 12.97
C LEU A 66 9.04 -15.67 11.46
N SER A 67 8.25 -16.57 10.85
CA SER A 67 8.25 -16.79 9.40
C SER A 67 7.90 -15.49 8.64
N VAL A 68 6.85 -14.76 9.07
CA VAL A 68 6.47 -13.45 8.50
C VAL A 68 7.63 -12.46 8.62
N THR A 69 8.27 -12.40 9.79
CA THR A 69 9.38 -11.49 10.03
C THR A 69 10.58 -11.81 9.11
N ILE A 70 10.90 -13.09 8.92
CA ILE A 70 11.97 -13.52 8.00
C ILE A 70 11.63 -13.10 6.56
N LYS A 71 10.39 -13.33 6.10
CA LYS A 71 9.95 -12.94 4.77
C LYS A 71 10.03 -11.42 4.54
N GLU A 72 9.67 -10.63 5.54
CA GLU A 72 9.82 -9.17 5.50
C GLU A 72 11.30 -8.75 5.38
N ILE A 73 12.22 -9.47 6.03
CA ILE A 73 13.66 -9.19 5.94
C ILE A 73 14.21 -9.58 4.57
N VAL A 74 13.91 -10.79 4.12
CA VAL A 74 14.49 -11.39 2.91
C VAL A 74 13.79 -10.94 1.64
N GLY A 75 12.51 -10.55 1.71
CA GLY A 75 11.71 -10.21 0.54
C GLY A 75 11.27 -11.42 -0.26
N ASN A 76 11.26 -12.60 0.36
CA ASN A 76 10.93 -13.85 -0.33
C ASN A 76 9.51 -14.27 0.06
N GLY A 77 8.55 -14.00 -0.82
CA GLY A 77 7.13 -14.06 -0.60
C GLY A 77 6.51 -15.35 -0.09
N GLY A 78 5.25 -15.47 -0.30
CA GLY A 78 4.44 -16.64 0.02
C GLY A 78 3.30 -16.38 1.00
N PHE A 79 2.83 -15.14 1.10
CA PHE A 79 1.56 -14.82 1.76
C PHE A 79 0.43 -14.54 0.77
N GLY A 80 0.43 -15.22 -0.40
CA GLY A 80 -0.59 -14.94 -1.41
C GLY A 80 -0.54 -13.49 -1.88
N ASN A 81 0.67 -12.96 -2.04
CA ASN A 81 0.86 -11.65 -2.65
C ASN A 81 0.35 -11.71 -4.10
N PRO A 82 -0.68 -10.95 -4.47
CA PRO A 82 -1.20 -10.93 -5.83
C PRO A 82 -0.21 -10.35 -6.84
N PHE A 83 0.91 -9.78 -6.38
CA PHE A 83 1.89 -9.08 -7.20
C PHE A 83 3.15 -9.89 -7.50
N GLU A 84 3.19 -11.20 -7.26
CA GLU A 84 4.42 -12.02 -7.38
C GLU A 84 5.08 -11.97 -8.75
N SER A 85 4.30 -11.78 -9.83
CA SER A 85 4.82 -11.79 -11.20
C SER A 85 5.10 -10.41 -11.78
N ASP A 86 4.56 -9.35 -11.18
CA ASP A 86 4.57 -8.03 -11.80
C ASP A 86 5.70 -7.14 -11.28
N PHE A 87 6.15 -6.24 -12.15
CA PHE A 87 7.13 -5.20 -11.82
C PHE A 87 6.39 -3.87 -11.62
N TYR A 88 6.65 -3.19 -10.49
CA TYR A 88 6.04 -1.92 -10.17
C TYR A 88 7.08 -0.85 -9.87
N ASP A 89 6.86 0.36 -10.38
CA ASP A 89 7.70 1.53 -10.11
C ASP A 89 7.30 2.26 -8.83
N ASP A 90 6.01 2.24 -8.52
CA ASP A 90 5.44 2.93 -7.36
C ASP A 90 4.51 2.00 -6.57
N LEU A 91 4.63 2.05 -5.24
CA LEU A 91 3.70 1.46 -4.29
C LEU A 91 3.00 2.59 -3.53
N ILE A 92 1.69 2.72 -3.71
CA ILE A 92 0.91 3.77 -3.05
C ILE A 92 -0.05 3.13 -2.05
N TYR A 93 -0.05 3.62 -0.82
CA TYR A 93 -0.86 3.07 0.27
C TYR A 93 -1.43 4.17 1.18
N TYR A 94 -2.46 3.85 1.97
CA TYR A 94 -3.05 4.80 2.93
C TYR A 94 -2.63 4.53 4.38
N ASN A 95 -2.42 3.27 4.75
CA ASN A 95 -2.08 2.89 6.11
C ASN A 95 -1.00 1.81 6.18
N GLN A 96 -0.12 1.89 7.17
CA GLN A 96 0.97 0.94 7.38
C GLN A 96 0.50 -0.26 8.21
N PHE A 97 0.05 -1.31 7.53
CA PHE A 97 -0.14 -2.62 8.15
C PHE A 97 1.13 -3.46 8.02
N ASP A 98 1.32 -4.40 8.94
CA ASP A 98 2.44 -5.33 8.88
C ASP A 98 2.54 -6.09 7.55
N ASN A 99 1.39 -6.44 6.98
CA ASN A 99 1.31 -7.12 5.68
C ASN A 99 1.83 -6.25 4.52
N LEU A 100 1.67 -4.93 4.60
CA LEU A 100 2.21 -4.01 3.60
C LEU A 100 3.75 -4.12 3.52
N LYS A 101 4.42 -4.30 4.65
CA LYS A 101 5.88 -4.41 4.71
C LYS A 101 6.38 -5.69 4.01
N VAL A 102 5.61 -6.78 4.08
CA VAL A 102 5.91 -8.01 3.33
C VAL A 102 5.74 -7.78 1.84
N VAL A 103 4.63 -7.16 1.43
CA VAL A 103 4.40 -6.79 0.02
C VAL A 103 5.51 -5.87 -0.49
N PHE A 104 5.84 -4.82 0.27
CA PHE A 104 6.94 -3.94 -0.08
C PHE A 104 8.26 -4.71 -0.26
N ALA A 105 8.58 -5.62 0.67
CA ALA A 105 9.82 -6.39 0.61
C ALA A 105 9.90 -7.23 -0.68
N GLU A 106 8.81 -7.85 -1.11
CA GLU A 106 8.74 -8.61 -2.36
C GLU A 106 8.86 -7.73 -3.61
N LEU A 107 8.16 -6.60 -3.62
CA LEU A 107 8.24 -5.66 -4.74
C LEU A 107 9.63 -5.02 -4.84
N TYR A 108 10.26 -4.74 -3.70
CA TYR A 108 11.63 -4.22 -3.63
C TYR A 108 12.66 -5.20 -4.22
N GLU A 109 12.52 -6.51 -4.00
CA GLU A 109 13.40 -7.51 -4.61
C GLU A 109 13.31 -7.51 -6.15
N LYS A 110 12.13 -7.22 -6.68
CA LYS A 110 11.90 -7.13 -8.13
C LYS A 110 12.36 -5.78 -8.69
N ASN A 111 12.14 -4.70 -7.95
CA ASN A 111 12.55 -3.35 -8.30
C ASN A 111 13.14 -2.59 -7.10
N PRO A 112 14.48 -2.61 -6.92
CA PRO A 112 15.13 -1.85 -5.86
C PRO A 112 15.01 -0.32 -5.98
N GLN A 113 14.50 0.19 -7.10
CA GLN A 113 14.22 1.61 -7.31
C GLN A 113 12.76 1.99 -7.01
N ILE A 114 11.95 1.02 -6.54
CA ILE A 114 10.54 1.27 -6.23
C ILE A 114 10.38 2.45 -5.28
N LYS A 115 9.49 3.35 -5.64
CA LYS A 115 9.08 4.47 -4.79
C LYS A 115 7.88 4.06 -3.97
N VAL A 116 7.81 4.58 -2.76
CA VAL A 116 6.71 4.31 -1.85
C VAL A 116 6.05 5.63 -1.49
N SER A 117 4.77 5.74 -1.71
CA SER A 117 4.01 6.96 -1.44
C SER A 117 2.78 6.65 -0.58
N ARG A 118 2.34 7.65 0.17
CA ARG A 118 1.10 7.57 0.95
C ARG A 118 0.04 8.45 0.33
N PHE A 119 -1.23 8.09 0.55
CA PHE A 119 -2.33 9.02 0.39
C PHE A 119 -3.09 9.18 1.72
N GLU A 120 -3.86 10.26 1.85
CA GLU A 120 -4.51 10.57 3.11
C GLU A 120 -5.60 9.56 3.48
N GLU A 121 -5.74 9.28 4.77
CA GLU A 121 -6.81 8.45 5.33
C GLU A 121 -7.83 9.31 6.10
N GLY A 122 -7.52 10.57 6.27
CA GLY A 122 -8.27 11.53 7.06
C GLY A 122 -7.32 12.46 7.83
N ILE A 123 -7.86 13.26 8.73
CA ILE A 123 -7.13 14.35 9.40
C ILE A 123 -5.86 13.89 10.14
N PHE A 124 -5.84 12.67 10.66
CA PHE A 124 -4.66 12.14 11.36
C PHE A 124 -3.49 11.86 10.42
N SER A 125 -3.72 11.71 9.11
CA SER A 125 -2.66 11.50 8.13
C SER A 125 -1.76 12.72 7.95
N TYR A 126 -2.24 13.90 8.34
CA TYR A 126 -1.49 15.17 8.26
C TYR A 126 -0.53 15.39 9.42
N ALA A 127 -0.67 14.63 10.52
CA ALA A 127 0.25 14.70 11.63
C ALA A 127 1.57 14.01 11.30
N ASP A 128 2.66 14.57 11.78
CA ASP A 128 3.97 13.91 11.73
C ASP A 128 3.97 12.76 12.74
N GLY A 129 3.93 11.54 12.26
CA GLY A 129 3.89 10.38 13.14
C GLY A 129 4.06 9.08 12.37
N GLU A 130 5.31 8.66 12.17
CA GLU A 130 5.57 7.30 11.72
C GLU A 130 5.44 6.32 12.88
N TYR A 131 4.50 5.40 12.77
CA TYR A 131 4.40 4.32 13.73
C TYR A 131 5.45 3.24 13.40
N LEU A 132 6.53 3.21 14.16
CA LEU A 132 7.48 2.11 14.16
C LEU A 132 7.00 1.02 15.12
N ALA A 133 6.59 -0.11 14.59
CA ALA A 133 6.28 -1.28 15.41
C ALA A 133 7.54 -1.76 16.15
N LYS A 134 7.36 -2.41 17.32
CA LYS A 134 8.51 -2.95 18.09
C LYS A 134 9.41 -3.88 17.26
N LYS A 135 8.81 -4.65 16.34
CA LYS A 135 9.57 -5.54 15.44
C LYS A 135 10.47 -4.78 14.46
N ASP A 136 10.11 -3.56 14.07
CA ASP A 136 10.90 -2.76 13.13
C ASP A 136 12.30 -2.44 13.67
N LYS A 137 12.45 -2.37 14.99
CA LYS A 137 13.76 -2.22 15.65
C LYS A 137 14.70 -3.39 15.38
N ILE A 138 14.19 -4.53 14.96
CA ILE A 138 14.97 -5.73 14.61
C ILE A 138 15.03 -5.88 13.08
N VAL A 139 13.89 -5.75 12.41
CA VAL A 139 13.77 -5.97 10.95
C VAL A 139 14.59 -4.93 10.18
N ASN A 140 14.47 -3.66 10.50
CA ASN A 140 15.14 -2.60 9.76
C ASN A 140 16.68 -2.71 9.79
N PRO A 141 17.35 -2.92 10.94
CA PRO A 141 18.79 -3.16 10.97
C PRO A 141 19.22 -4.40 10.16
N LEU A 142 18.45 -5.49 10.22
CA LEU A 142 18.77 -6.71 9.47
C LEU A 142 18.65 -6.49 7.96
N ARG A 143 17.63 -5.77 7.50
CA ARG A 143 17.52 -5.38 6.09
C ARG A 143 18.72 -4.55 5.65
N LYS A 144 19.17 -3.58 6.45
CA LYS A 144 20.35 -2.76 6.15
C LYS A 144 21.64 -3.58 6.05
N ILE A 145 21.83 -4.56 6.94
CA ILE A 145 22.99 -5.48 6.87
C ILE A 145 22.98 -6.26 5.55
N LEU A 146 21.79 -6.62 5.04
CA LEU A 146 21.64 -7.29 3.75
C LEU A 146 21.68 -6.32 2.55
N GLY A 147 22.01 -5.04 2.75
CA GLY A 147 22.05 -4.02 1.69
C GLY A 147 20.67 -3.64 1.14
N LYS A 148 19.60 -3.93 1.88
CA LYS A 148 18.21 -3.67 1.46
C LYS A 148 17.64 -2.44 2.15
N LYS A 149 16.92 -1.61 1.41
CA LYS A 149 16.21 -0.47 1.99
C LYS A 149 14.97 -0.94 2.75
N THR A 150 14.59 -0.16 3.73
CA THR A 150 13.30 -0.28 4.44
C THR A 150 12.21 0.46 3.67
N LEU A 151 10.93 0.18 3.98
CA LEU A 151 9.80 0.90 3.42
C LEU A 151 9.95 2.41 3.65
N LEU A 152 10.37 2.82 4.83
CA LEU A 152 10.55 4.24 5.19
C LEU A 152 11.62 4.93 4.35
N GLU A 153 12.73 4.24 4.04
CA GLU A 153 13.80 4.78 3.22
C GLU A 153 13.42 4.91 1.74
N CYS A 154 12.34 4.26 1.31
CA CYS A 154 11.80 4.37 -0.04
C CYS A 154 10.63 5.37 -0.13
N GLN A 155 10.18 5.93 1.00
CA GLN A 155 9.08 6.88 1.02
C GLN A 155 9.41 8.14 0.23
N HIS A 156 8.41 8.66 -0.50
CA HIS A 156 8.60 9.77 -1.43
C HIS A 156 7.51 10.83 -1.29
N ASN A 157 6.28 10.52 -1.70
CA ASN A 157 5.18 11.50 -1.74
C ASN A 157 4.10 11.20 -0.69
N PHE A 158 3.41 12.27 -0.29
CA PHE A 158 2.15 12.21 0.43
C PHE A 158 1.07 12.91 -0.41
N TYR A 159 0.18 12.13 -1.00
CA TYR A 159 -0.96 12.64 -1.78
C TYR A 159 -2.09 13.04 -0.84
N CYS A 160 -2.50 14.32 -0.89
CA CYS A 160 -3.48 14.87 0.05
C CYS A 160 -4.26 16.05 -0.56
N PHE A 161 -5.41 16.36 0.02
CA PHE A 161 -6.24 17.47 -0.46
C PHE A 161 -5.74 18.84 0.02
N TYR A 162 -5.04 18.89 1.17
CA TYR A 162 -4.58 20.13 1.81
C TYR A 162 -3.09 20.05 2.16
N PRO A 163 -2.19 20.17 1.15
CA PRO A 163 -0.74 20.07 1.35
C PRO A 163 -0.19 21.01 2.43
N GLU A 164 -0.80 22.19 2.58
CA GLU A 164 -0.41 23.20 3.56
C GLU A 164 -0.63 22.78 5.01
N LEU A 165 -1.46 21.78 5.26
CA LEU A 165 -1.72 21.24 6.60
C LEU A 165 -0.75 20.11 6.98
N TYR A 166 -0.01 19.56 6.00
CA TYR A 166 0.89 18.44 6.25
C TYR A 166 2.14 18.88 7.00
N LYS A 167 2.45 18.19 8.09
CA LYS A 167 3.59 18.46 8.97
C LYS A 167 4.66 17.37 8.94
N GLY A 168 4.49 16.38 8.08
CA GLY A 168 5.43 15.27 7.96
C GLY A 168 6.61 15.59 7.03
N HIS A 169 7.45 14.58 6.81
CA HIS A 169 8.70 14.71 6.06
C HIS A 169 8.58 14.32 4.57
N LEU A 170 7.43 13.78 4.15
CA LEU A 170 7.20 13.41 2.75
C LEU A 170 6.94 14.66 1.91
N ASN A 171 7.15 14.54 0.60
CA ASN A 171 6.78 15.61 -0.32
C ASN A 171 5.24 15.64 -0.51
N PRO A 172 4.54 16.68 -0.02
CA PRO A 172 3.10 16.74 -0.17
C PRO A 172 2.71 17.09 -1.60
N VAL A 173 1.83 16.29 -2.17
CA VAL A 173 1.30 16.46 -3.52
C VAL A 173 -0.22 16.64 -3.43
N GLN A 174 -0.71 17.76 -3.95
CA GLN A 174 -2.13 18.06 -3.91
C GLN A 174 -2.93 17.13 -4.81
N ILE A 175 -3.96 16.51 -4.24
CA ILE A 175 -5.02 15.85 -5.00
C ILE A 175 -6.07 16.92 -5.33
N PRO A 176 -6.43 17.13 -6.60
CA PRO A 176 -7.54 18.02 -6.95
C PRO A 176 -8.84 17.55 -6.28
N LYS A 177 -9.77 18.46 -6.07
CA LYS A 177 -11.09 18.13 -5.53
C LYS A 177 -11.73 17.01 -6.34
N ILE A 178 -12.39 16.08 -5.64
CA ILE A 178 -13.10 14.97 -6.27
C ILE A 178 -14.24 15.54 -7.11
N GLU A 179 -14.16 15.34 -8.41
CA GLU A 179 -15.28 15.55 -9.31
C GLU A 179 -15.98 14.19 -9.49
N ALA A 180 -17.26 14.16 -9.14
CA ALA A 180 -18.06 12.96 -9.34
C ALA A 180 -18.30 12.76 -10.84
N ASP A 181 -17.68 11.74 -11.40
CA ASP A 181 -18.01 11.25 -12.73
C ASP A 181 -18.98 10.06 -12.66
N GLU A 182 -19.58 9.69 -13.80
CA GLU A 182 -20.55 8.59 -13.85
C GLU A 182 -19.92 7.25 -13.40
N LYS A 183 -18.64 7.00 -13.70
CA LYS A 183 -17.96 5.76 -13.30
C LYS A 183 -17.72 5.71 -11.80
N THR A 184 -17.26 6.81 -11.22
CA THR A 184 -17.07 6.91 -9.77
C THR A 184 -18.37 6.75 -8.99
N ALA A 185 -19.48 7.25 -9.53
CA ALA A 185 -20.81 7.13 -8.91
C ALA A 185 -21.37 5.69 -8.96
N GLN A 186 -20.88 4.82 -9.84
CA GLN A 186 -21.31 3.43 -9.98
C GLN A 186 -20.51 2.43 -9.13
N VAL A 187 -19.39 2.82 -8.57
CA VAL A 187 -18.55 2.01 -7.68
C VAL A 187 -19.05 2.05 -6.24
#